data_f1389869a35b5982750a9ec57d8ab42e
#
_entry.id   f1389869a35b5982750a9ec57d8ab42e
#
_cell.length_a   1.000
_cell.length_b   1.000
_cell.length_c   1.000
_cell.angle_alpha   90.00
_cell.angle_beta   90.00
_cell.angle_gamma   90.00
#
_symmetry.space_group_name_H-M   'P 1'
#
loop_
_entity.id
_entity.type
_entity.pdbx_description
1 polymer ?
#
loop_
_entity_poly.entity_id
_entity_poly.type
_entity_poly.pdbx_seq_one_letter_code
_entity_poly.pdbx_strand_id
1 'polypeptide(L)'
;MVLGMACDHAGYQMKEVIKDFGTHSTDSMDYPDVAHPLAESIERGECEMGIALCGSGNGISMTLNKHQGIRAALCWNEELASLARAHNNANILSLPARFIPEDLALRIVDSYLAGSFEGGRHQRRVEKIACCK
;
A
#
# COMPACT_ATOMS: atom_id res chain seq x y z
N MET A 1 6.20 -15.38 -0.27
CA MET A 1 5.79 -14.04 0.24
C MET A 1 4.29 -14.03 0.48
N VAL A 2 3.86 -13.48 1.62
CA VAL A 2 2.44 -13.28 1.89
C VAL A 2 2.10 -11.81 1.67
N LEU A 3 1.15 -11.55 0.79
CA LEU A 3 0.73 -10.21 0.39
C LEU A 3 -0.66 -9.95 0.95
N GLY A 4 -0.83 -8.82 1.61
CA GLY A 4 -2.13 -8.38 2.09
C GLY A 4 -2.71 -7.30 1.20
N MET A 5 -4.03 -7.19 1.16
CA MET A 5 -4.73 -6.17 0.41
C MET A 5 -5.91 -5.62 1.19
N ALA A 6 -6.08 -4.32 1.13
CA ALA A 6 -7.24 -3.63 1.66
C ALA A 6 -7.71 -2.57 0.68
N CYS A 7 -9.01 -2.41 0.56
CA CYS A 7 -9.59 -1.33 -0.23
C CYS A 7 -10.89 -0.85 0.39
N ASP A 8 -11.26 0.39 0.10
CA ASP A 8 -12.60 0.88 0.40
C ASP A 8 -13.56 0.52 -0.75
N HIS A 9 -14.79 1.02 -0.70
CA HIS A 9 -15.80 0.73 -1.72
C HIS A 9 -15.38 1.20 -3.13
N ALA A 10 -14.55 2.25 -3.24
CA ALA A 10 -14.08 2.76 -4.53
C ALA A 10 -13.05 1.83 -5.19
N GLY A 11 -12.28 1.09 -4.41
CA GLY A 11 -11.27 0.18 -4.91
C GLY A 11 -11.71 -1.28 -5.06
N TYR A 12 -12.92 -1.61 -4.64
CA TYR A 12 -13.39 -2.98 -4.57
C TYR A 12 -13.29 -3.74 -5.90
N GLN A 13 -13.63 -3.10 -6.99
CA GLN A 13 -13.64 -3.75 -8.31
C GLN A 13 -12.24 -4.01 -8.88
N MET A 14 -11.22 -3.34 -8.36
CA MET A 14 -9.84 -3.52 -8.78
C MET A 14 -9.11 -4.62 -8.00
N LYS A 15 -9.74 -5.09 -6.92
CA LYS A 15 -9.12 -6.06 -6.03
C LYS A 15 -9.24 -7.46 -6.58
N GLU A 16 -8.12 -8.18 -6.68
CA GLU A 16 -8.08 -9.60 -7.07
C GLU A 16 -7.08 -10.40 -6.24
N VAL A 17 -7.40 -11.65 -6.06
CA VAL A 17 -6.60 -12.82 -5.63
C VAL A 17 -5.43 -12.58 -4.68
N ILE A 18 -5.69 -12.09 -3.47
CA ILE A 18 -4.67 -11.87 -2.43
C ILE A 18 -5.36 -12.06 -1.08
N LYS A 19 -4.60 -12.14 0.00
CA LYS A 19 -5.21 -12.15 1.34
C LYS A 19 -5.99 -10.84 1.54
N ASP A 20 -7.29 -10.96 1.62
CA ASP A 20 -8.23 -9.86 1.48
C ASP A 20 -8.72 -9.37 2.86
N PHE A 21 -8.41 -8.11 3.17
CA PHE A 21 -8.83 -7.48 4.42
C PHE A 21 -10.10 -6.65 4.30
N GLY A 22 -10.72 -6.59 3.11
CA GLY A 22 -11.95 -5.87 2.84
C GLY A 22 -11.73 -4.70 1.89
N THR A 23 -12.76 -4.08 1.37
CA THR A 23 -14.16 -4.40 1.62
C THR A 23 -14.67 -5.52 0.69
N HIS A 24 -15.87 -6.06 0.96
CA HIS A 24 -16.44 -7.18 0.21
C HIS A 24 -17.68 -6.80 -0.59
N SER A 25 -17.95 -5.50 -0.73
CA SER A 25 -19.10 -4.99 -1.50
C SER A 25 -18.77 -3.60 -2.05
N THR A 26 -19.69 -3.03 -2.82
CA THR A 26 -19.60 -1.66 -3.32
C THR A 26 -20.30 -0.65 -2.41
N ASP A 27 -20.83 -1.08 -1.28
CA ASP A 27 -21.46 -0.20 -0.30
C ASP A 27 -20.44 0.74 0.32
N SER A 28 -20.87 1.96 0.63
CA SER A 28 -20.01 2.95 1.27
C SER A 28 -19.48 2.44 2.63
N MET A 29 -18.21 2.65 2.88
CA MET A 29 -17.57 2.23 4.13
C MET A 29 -16.40 3.15 4.44
N ASP A 30 -15.96 3.13 5.70
CA ASP A 30 -14.84 3.94 6.16
C ASP A 30 -13.52 3.21 5.86
N TYR A 31 -12.65 3.83 5.06
CA TYR A 31 -11.37 3.22 4.68
C TYR A 31 -10.46 2.85 5.87
N PRO A 32 -10.46 3.57 7.02
CA PRO A 32 -9.64 3.15 8.15
C PRO A 32 -9.99 1.76 8.69
N ASP A 33 -11.24 1.34 8.55
CA ASP A 33 -11.70 0.04 9.06
C ASP A 33 -11.04 -1.15 8.37
N VAL A 34 -10.53 -0.96 7.14
CA VAL A 34 -9.78 -1.99 6.42
C VAL A 34 -8.28 -1.70 6.40
N ALA A 35 -7.90 -0.44 6.54
CA ALA A 35 -6.50 -0.04 6.53
C ALA A 35 -5.76 -0.50 7.79
N HIS A 36 -6.35 -0.30 8.97
CA HIS A 36 -5.71 -0.71 10.21
C HIS A 36 -5.43 -2.21 10.29
N PRO A 37 -6.37 -3.11 9.95
CA PRO A 37 -6.07 -4.54 9.93
C PRO A 37 -4.93 -4.91 8.98
N LEU A 38 -4.84 -4.29 7.81
CA LEU A 38 -3.73 -4.52 6.89
C LEU A 38 -2.41 -4.11 7.51
N ALA A 39 -2.34 -2.91 8.07
CA ALA A 39 -1.13 -2.40 8.71
C ALA A 39 -0.69 -3.32 9.85
N GLU A 40 -1.62 -3.71 10.71
CA GLU A 40 -1.34 -4.58 11.84
C GLU A 40 -0.82 -5.94 11.41
N SER A 41 -1.34 -6.50 10.30
CA SER A 41 -0.88 -7.79 9.78
C SER A 41 0.57 -7.73 9.33
N ILE A 42 0.99 -6.60 8.76
CA ILE A 42 2.39 -6.39 8.36
C ILE A 42 3.27 -6.19 9.60
N GLU A 43 2.81 -5.42 10.56
CA GLU A 43 3.56 -5.20 11.80
C GLU A 43 3.75 -6.48 12.62
N ARG A 44 2.77 -7.42 12.56
CA ARG A 44 2.89 -8.74 13.20
C ARG A 44 3.71 -9.75 12.40
N GLY A 45 4.09 -9.42 11.18
CA GLY A 45 4.82 -10.34 10.31
C GLY A 45 3.97 -11.37 9.57
N GLU A 46 2.65 -11.26 9.62
CA GLU A 46 1.75 -12.15 8.86
C GLU A 46 1.81 -11.88 7.37
N CYS A 47 1.91 -10.61 6.99
CA CYS A 47 2.12 -10.19 5.61
C CYS A 47 3.43 -9.45 5.51
N GLU A 48 4.14 -9.60 4.40
CA GLU A 48 5.38 -8.86 4.15
C GLU A 48 5.12 -7.52 3.49
N MET A 49 4.13 -7.47 2.63
CA MET A 49 3.75 -6.29 1.85
C MET A 49 2.25 -6.19 1.74
N GLY A 50 1.77 -5.01 1.36
CA GLY A 50 0.36 -4.77 1.13
C GLY A 50 0.08 -3.90 -0.07
N ILE A 51 -1.16 -4.01 -0.56
CA ILE A 51 -1.70 -3.14 -1.60
C ILE A 51 -3.00 -2.57 -1.06
N ALA A 52 -3.15 -1.26 -1.12
CA ALA A 52 -4.32 -0.57 -0.60
C ALA A 52 -4.90 0.36 -1.68
N LEU A 53 -6.21 0.40 -1.78
CA LEU A 53 -6.90 1.22 -2.76
C LEU A 53 -8.02 2.00 -2.09
N CYS A 54 -8.10 3.29 -2.40
CA CYS A 54 -9.31 4.07 -2.15
C CYS A 54 -9.47 5.07 -3.29
N GLY A 55 -10.50 5.91 -3.25
CA GLY A 55 -10.80 6.79 -4.37
C GLY A 55 -9.63 7.62 -4.86
N SER A 56 -9.04 8.41 -3.98
CA SER A 56 -7.83 9.20 -4.27
C SER A 56 -6.55 8.54 -3.78
N GLY A 57 -6.66 7.53 -2.94
CA GLY A 57 -5.52 6.91 -2.26
C GLY A 57 -5.02 7.70 -1.06
N ASN A 58 -5.48 8.94 -0.87
CA ASN A 58 -4.97 9.82 0.19
C ASN A 58 -5.33 9.33 1.58
N GLY A 59 -6.62 9.15 1.85
CA GLY A 59 -7.08 8.80 3.20
C GLY A 59 -6.52 7.47 3.68
N ILE A 60 -6.51 6.47 2.81
CA ILE A 60 -6.00 5.16 3.18
C ILE A 60 -4.48 5.22 3.45
N SER A 61 -3.73 5.99 2.65
CA SER A 61 -2.30 6.18 2.87
C SER A 61 -2.02 6.89 4.19
N MET A 62 -2.80 7.93 4.51
CA MET A 62 -2.67 8.66 5.77
C MET A 62 -2.90 7.76 6.96
N THR A 63 -3.94 6.92 6.89
CA THR A 63 -4.27 5.97 7.96
C THR A 63 -3.15 4.95 8.16
N LEU A 64 -2.71 4.33 7.07
CA LEU A 64 -1.66 3.32 7.10
C LEU A 64 -0.36 3.88 7.71
N ASN A 65 0.02 5.10 7.33
CA ASN A 65 1.25 5.71 7.80
C ASN A 65 1.21 6.20 9.25
N LYS A 66 0.07 6.06 9.95
CA LYS A 66 0.02 6.26 11.40
C LYS A 66 0.64 5.10 12.16
N HIS A 67 0.80 3.96 11.54
CA HIS A 67 1.46 2.80 12.13
C HIS A 67 2.97 2.92 11.94
N GLN A 68 3.73 2.78 13.03
CA GLN A 68 5.17 3.04 13.00
C GLN A 68 5.95 2.09 12.09
N GLY A 69 5.46 0.87 11.89
CA GLY A 69 6.09 -0.10 11.02
C GLY A 69 5.69 0.02 9.54
N ILE A 70 4.86 1.00 9.18
CA ILE A 70 4.31 1.11 7.83
C ILE A 70 4.92 2.28 7.08
N ARG A 71 5.28 2.01 5.83
CA ARG A 71 5.68 2.99 4.84
C ARG A 71 4.80 2.76 3.61
N ALA A 72 3.64 3.41 3.59
CA ALA A 72 2.68 3.33 2.48
C ALA A 72 2.97 4.45 1.49
N ALA A 73 3.17 4.08 0.24
CA ALA A 73 3.48 5.02 -0.83
C ALA A 73 2.31 5.12 -1.79
N LEU A 74 1.78 6.33 -1.97
CA LEU A 74 0.74 6.61 -2.94
C LEU A 74 1.37 6.79 -4.32
N CYS A 75 1.07 5.87 -5.23
CA CYS A 75 1.66 5.86 -6.57
C CYS A 75 0.58 5.87 -7.64
N TRP A 76 0.77 6.70 -8.66
CA TRP A 76 -0.14 6.80 -9.80
C TRP A 76 0.56 6.52 -11.13
N ASN A 77 1.82 6.12 -11.10
CA ASN A 77 2.54 5.62 -12.26
C ASN A 77 3.58 4.59 -11.84
N GLU A 78 4.14 3.91 -12.82
CA GLU A 78 5.09 2.81 -12.61
C GLU A 78 6.42 3.28 -12.00
N GLU A 79 6.91 4.44 -12.42
CA GLU A 79 8.17 4.97 -11.91
C GLU A 79 8.09 5.25 -10.41
N LEU A 80 7.02 5.88 -9.95
CA LEU A 80 6.82 6.14 -8.51
C LEU A 80 6.81 4.85 -7.70
N ALA A 81 6.18 3.79 -8.23
CA ALA A 81 6.13 2.50 -7.56
C ALA A 81 7.51 1.86 -7.45
N SER A 82 8.30 1.94 -8.51
CA SER A 82 9.68 1.44 -8.49
C SER A 82 10.53 2.21 -7.48
N LEU A 83 10.41 3.53 -7.45
CA LEU A 83 11.16 4.36 -6.50
C LEU A 83 10.72 4.13 -5.06
N ALA A 84 9.43 3.89 -4.83
CA ALA A 84 8.91 3.59 -3.51
C ALA A 84 9.60 2.36 -2.90
N ARG A 85 9.85 1.33 -3.72
CA ARG A 85 10.60 0.16 -3.29
C ARG A 85 12.09 0.45 -3.19
N ALA A 86 12.68 0.95 -4.27
CA ALA A 86 14.13 1.10 -4.37
C ALA A 86 14.71 2.08 -3.34
N HIS A 87 14.02 3.18 -3.10
CA HIS A 87 14.52 4.26 -2.25
C HIS A 87 13.90 4.31 -0.85
N ASN A 88 12.62 3.98 -0.73
CA ASN A 88 11.88 4.17 0.52
C ASN A 88 11.57 2.87 1.26
N ASN A 89 11.88 1.75 0.67
CA ASN A 89 11.54 0.42 1.21
C ASN A 89 10.05 0.37 1.61
N ALA A 90 9.18 0.92 0.74
CA ALA A 90 7.76 0.96 1.01
C ALA A 90 7.22 -0.46 1.15
N ASN A 91 6.50 -0.73 2.23
CA ASN A 91 5.88 -2.03 2.45
C ASN A 91 4.39 -2.07 2.13
N ILE A 92 3.80 -0.92 1.77
CA ILE A 92 2.46 -0.86 1.21
C ILE A 92 2.46 0.06 0.00
N LEU A 93 1.83 -0.40 -1.08
CA LEU A 93 1.51 0.39 -2.25
C LEU A 93 0.07 0.87 -2.14
N SER A 94 -0.16 2.18 -2.20
CA SER A 94 -1.51 2.74 -2.23
C SER A 94 -1.84 3.23 -3.64
N LEU A 95 -3.05 2.97 -4.11
CA LEU A 95 -3.49 3.31 -5.46
C LEU A 95 -4.75 4.19 -5.43
N PRO A 96 -4.79 5.24 -6.29
CA PRO A 96 -5.96 6.12 -6.40
C PRO A 96 -6.97 5.53 -7.42
N ALA A 97 -7.82 4.64 -6.97
CA ALA A 97 -8.67 3.81 -7.84
C ALA A 97 -9.56 4.59 -8.80
N ARG A 98 -9.96 5.83 -8.44
CA ARG A 98 -10.82 6.67 -9.30
C ARG A 98 -10.04 7.51 -10.31
N PHE A 99 -8.71 7.53 -10.22
CA PHE A 99 -7.87 8.42 -11.04
C PHE A 99 -6.97 7.67 -12.00
N ILE A 100 -6.94 6.34 -11.95
CA ILE A 100 -6.15 5.51 -12.85
C ILE A 100 -6.99 4.38 -13.43
N PRO A 101 -6.78 4.00 -14.71
CA PRO A 101 -7.45 2.84 -15.27
C PRO A 101 -6.88 1.54 -14.69
N GLU A 102 -7.66 0.49 -14.79
CA GLU A 102 -7.32 -0.81 -14.19
C GLU A 102 -6.03 -1.40 -14.75
N ASP A 103 -5.80 -1.30 -16.06
CA ASP A 103 -4.59 -1.80 -16.69
C ASP A 103 -3.32 -1.08 -16.19
N LEU A 104 -3.42 0.23 -15.95
CA LEU A 104 -2.32 0.99 -15.36
C LEU A 104 -2.10 0.56 -13.90
N ALA A 105 -3.16 0.35 -13.15
CA ALA A 105 -3.06 -0.12 -11.76
C ALA A 105 -2.29 -1.45 -11.70
N LEU A 106 -2.57 -2.38 -12.60
CA LEU A 106 -1.86 -3.66 -12.66
C LEU A 106 -0.37 -3.48 -12.99
N ARG A 107 -0.04 -2.58 -13.91
CA ARG A 107 1.37 -2.29 -14.24
C ARG A 107 2.11 -1.64 -13.05
N ILE A 108 1.42 -0.78 -12.30
CA ILE A 108 1.98 -0.16 -11.10
C ILE A 108 2.28 -1.23 -10.04
N VAL A 109 1.34 -2.16 -9.82
CA VAL A 109 1.55 -3.28 -8.90
C VAL A 109 2.74 -4.13 -9.34
N ASP A 110 2.85 -4.46 -10.63
CA ASP A 110 3.96 -5.24 -11.14
C ASP A 110 5.31 -4.53 -10.89
N SER A 111 5.38 -3.24 -11.15
CA SER A 111 6.59 -2.45 -10.91
C SER A 111 6.97 -2.41 -9.43
N TYR A 112 5.97 -2.29 -8.56
CA TYR A 112 6.18 -2.32 -7.12
C TYR A 112 6.72 -3.68 -6.65
N LEU A 113 6.10 -4.77 -7.08
CA LEU A 113 6.48 -6.12 -6.65
C LEU A 113 7.82 -6.57 -7.24
N ALA A 114 8.19 -6.07 -8.42
CA ALA A 114 9.46 -6.41 -9.05
C ALA A 114 10.66 -5.69 -8.44
N GLY A 115 10.42 -4.63 -7.65
CA GLY A 115 11.49 -3.81 -7.08
C GLY A 115 12.14 -4.42 -5.85
N SER A 116 13.32 -3.91 -5.52
CA SER A 116 14.01 -4.27 -4.29
C SER A 116 14.68 -3.02 -3.71
N PHE A 117 14.83 -3.00 -2.38
CA PHE A 117 15.41 -1.86 -1.69
C PHE A 117 16.93 -1.81 -1.93
N GLU A 118 17.41 -0.65 -2.36
CA GLU A 118 18.83 -0.43 -2.66
C GLU A 118 19.69 -0.29 -1.39
N GLY A 119 19.10 0.12 -0.27
CA GLY A 119 19.87 0.37 0.95
C GLY A 119 20.76 1.60 0.82
N GLY A 120 22.03 1.46 1.24
CA GLY A 120 22.99 2.56 1.15
C GLY A 120 22.52 3.82 1.87
N ARG A 121 22.62 4.96 1.20
CA ARG A 121 22.19 6.26 1.75
C ARG A 121 20.70 6.30 2.08
N HIS A 122 19.90 5.49 1.40
CA HIS A 122 18.43 5.44 1.61
C HIS A 122 18.09 4.80 2.95
N GLN A 123 18.86 3.84 3.41
CA GLN A 123 18.65 3.14 4.68
C GLN A 123 18.57 4.13 5.86
N ARG A 124 19.50 5.06 5.92
CA ARG A 124 19.54 6.07 6.99
C ARG A 124 18.27 6.92 7.00
N ARG A 125 17.77 7.28 5.82
CA ARG A 125 16.55 8.09 5.71
C ARG A 125 15.32 7.30 6.11
N VAL A 126 15.22 6.06 5.65
CA VAL A 126 14.10 5.16 5.99
C VAL A 126 14.00 4.97 7.51
N GLU A 127 15.13 4.77 8.17
CA GLU A 127 15.18 4.56 9.62
C GLU A 127 14.70 5.78 10.42
N LYS A 128 14.65 6.94 9.81
CA LYS A 128 14.20 8.19 10.46
C LYS A 128 12.73 8.50 10.18
N ILE A 129 12.02 7.69 9.41
CA ILE A 129 10.60 7.95 9.09
C ILE A 129 9.72 7.78 10.32
N ALA A 130 9.92 6.70 11.09
CA ALA A 130 9.13 6.46 12.29
C ALA A 130 9.44 7.49 13.38
N CYS A 131 8.40 8.03 14.01
CA CYS A 131 8.54 9.03 15.08
C CYS A 131 8.89 8.40 16.42
N CYS A 132 8.39 7.18 16.66
CA CYS A 132 8.59 6.46 17.91
C CYS A 132 9.47 5.23 17.65
N LYS A 133 10.42 5.01 18.54
CA LYS A 133 11.38 3.90 18.41
C LYS A 133 11.26 2.94 19.55
#